data_f7842746e9fee7dbb90833c88d2dea1b
#
_entry.id   f7842746e9fee7dbb90833c88d2dea1b
#
_cell.length_a   1.000
_cell.length_b   1.000
_cell.length_c   1.000
_cell.angle_alpha   90.00
_cell.angle_beta   90.00
_cell.angle_gamma   90.00
#
_symmetry.space_group_name_H-M   'P 1'
#
loop_
_entity.id
_entity.type
_entity.pdbx_description
1 polymer ?
#
loop_
_entity_poly.entity_id
_entity_poly.type
_entity_poly.pdbx_seq_one_letter_code
_entity_poly.pdbx_strand_id
1 'polypeptide(L)'
;MPTLIKGPTLGDLLKYELNGTYNRDTITLKSGTNYPLGAVLGKITASSKYRLSPAAQVVGDEGAEAAIAVLIEGVDATGGDQVGLVVSRGPAIVSKDALVFDATVDLAAEKTAKHAQLAAVGIVPRQTA
;
A
#
# COMPACT_ATOMS: atom_id res chain seq x y z
N MET A 1 20.44 29.83 -0.26
CA MET A 1 19.07 29.40 0.07
C MET A 1 19.00 27.89 0.16
N PRO A 2 18.55 27.35 1.28
CA PRO A 2 18.46 25.90 1.37
C PRO A 2 17.41 25.35 0.40
N THR A 3 17.76 24.25 -0.24
CA THR A 3 16.82 23.54 -1.10
C THR A 3 15.92 22.67 -0.23
N LEU A 4 14.63 22.88 -0.34
CA LEU A 4 13.67 22.02 0.33
C LEU A 4 13.42 20.78 -0.51
N ILE A 5 13.76 19.63 0.04
CA ILE A 5 13.42 18.36 -0.58
C ILE A 5 12.09 17.92 0.01
N LYS A 6 11.07 17.93 -0.83
CA LYS A 6 9.74 17.49 -0.46
C LYS A 6 9.60 16.01 -0.72
N GLY A 7 9.22 15.24 0.29
CA GLY A 7 8.90 13.84 0.14
C GLY A 7 7.65 13.63 -0.72
N PRO A 8 7.34 12.38 -1.10
CA PRO A 8 6.15 12.08 -1.89
C PRO A 8 4.88 12.52 -1.16
N THR A 9 3.95 13.05 -1.93
CA THR A 9 2.64 13.50 -1.43
C THR A 9 1.54 12.60 -1.97
N LEU A 10 0.34 12.74 -1.41
CA LEU A 10 -0.82 12.00 -1.90
C LEU A 10 -1.06 12.26 -3.40
N GLY A 11 -0.86 13.48 -3.87
CA GLY A 11 -1.01 13.81 -5.29
C GLY A 11 0.02 13.12 -6.19
N ASP A 12 1.18 12.76 -5.65
CA ASP A 12 2.17 11.99 -6.38
C ASP A 12 1.76 10.52 -6.53
N LEU A 13 0.99 10.01 -5.59
CA LEU A 13 0.55 8.61 -5.55
C LEU A 13 -0.82 8.41 -6.18
N LEU A 14 -1.83 9.09 -5.66
CA LEU A 14 -3.23 8.88 -6.05
C LEU A 14 -3.60 9.83 -7.18
N LYS A 15 -3.76 9.28 -8.37
CA LYS A 15 -4.05 10.07 -9.58
C LYS A 15 -5.54 10.15 -9.90
N TYR A 16 -6.32 9.21 -9.39
CA TYR A 16 -7.78 9.19 -9.58
C TYR A 16 -8.42 8.31 -8.52
N GLU A 17 -9.55 8.75 -8.00
CA GLU A 17 -10.48 7.90 -7.25
C GLU A 17 -11.91 8.40 -7.51
N LEU A 18 -12.85 7.47 -7.57
CA LEU A 18 -14.24 7.80 -7.86
C LEU A 18 -14.87 8.62 -6.73
N ASN A 19 -14.66 8.17 -5.49
CA ASN A 19 -15.24 8.83 -4.32
C ASN A 19 -14.43 8.42 -3.07
N GLY A 20 -13.88 9.41 -2.37
CA GLY A 20 -13.06 9.14 -1.18
C GLY A 20 -13.77 8.36 -0.08
N THR A 21 -15.08 8.55 0.08
CA THR A 21 -15.85 7.82 1.06
C THR A 21 -16.03 6.35 0.68
N TYR A 22 -16.15 6.07 -0.61
CA TYR A 22 -16.32 4.70 -1.11
C TYR A 22 -14.99 3.96 -1.25
N ASN A 23 -13.96 4.63 -1.78
CA ASN A 23 -12.69 4.00 -2.13
C ASN A 23 -11.76 3.80 -0.93
N ARG A 24 -11.90 4.63 0.09
CA ARG A 24 -10.98 4.65 1.24
C ARG A 24 -11.55 3.91 2.43
N ASP A 25 -10.66 3.26 3.17
CA ASP A 25 -11.00 2.60 4.43
C ASP A 25 -9.97 2.94 5.50
N THR A 26 -10.41 2.90 6.76
CA THR A 26 -9.54 2.97 7.92
C THR A 26 -9.23 1.54 8.37
N ILE A 27 -7.94 1.22 8.52
CA ILE A 27 -7.50 -0.13 8.87
C ILE A 27 -6.47 -0.07 9.99
N THR A 28 -6.14 -1.23 10.57
CA THR A 28 -5.09 -1.34 11.57
C THR A 28 -3.83 -1.89 10.91
N LEU A 29 -2.72 -1.14 11.07
CA LEU A 29 -1.40 -1.55 10.59
C LEU A 29 -0.68 -2.34 11.68
N LYS A 30 -0.09 -3.48 11.31
CA LYS A 30 0.66 -4.32 12.23
C LYS A 30 1.91 -3.60 12.72
N SER A 31 2.19 -3.71 14.01
CA SER A 31 3.37 -3.11 14.65
C SER A 31 4.69 -3.63 14.07
N GLY A 32 5.75 -2.88 14.31
CA GLY A 32 7.12 -3.25 13.95
C GLY A 32 7.63 -2.63 12.67
N THR A 33 6.85 -1.82 11.99
CA THR A 33 7.23 -1.23 10.70
C THR A 33 6.82 0.24 10.64
N ASN A 34 7.66 1.05 10.02
CA ASN A 34 7.30 2.41 9.62
C ASN A 34 6.76 2.34 8.19
N TYR A 35 5.46 2.57 8.04
CA TYR A 35 4.78 2.44 6.74
C TYR A 35 4.81 3.78 6.01
N PRO A 36 5.48 3.83 4.85
CA PRO A 36 5.49 5.07 4.06
C PRO A 36 4.21 5.26 3.26
N LEU A 37 3.97 6.49 2.81
CA LEU A 37 2.95 6.77 1.81
C LEU A 37 3.20 5.91 0.57
N GLY A 38 2.18 5.28 0.06
CA GLY A 38 2.29 4.40 -1.11
C GLY A 38 2.57 2.95 -0.78
N ALA A 39 2.64 2.58 0.50
CA ALA A 39 2.88 1.20 0.92
C ALA A 39 1.81 0.27 0.35
N VAL A 40 2.24 -0.79 -0.33
CA VAL A 40 1.35 -1.82 -0.88
C VAL A 40 1.08 -2.85 0.21
N LEU A 41 -0.17 -2.96 0.62
CA LEU A 41 -0.56 -3.70 1.82
C LEU A 41 -1.41 -4.94 1.50
N GLY A 42 -1.23 -5.97 2.31
CA GLY A 42 -2.09 -7.12 2.34
C GLY A 42 -2.68 -7.32 3.73
N LYS A 43 -3.79 -8.03 3.81
CA LYS A 43 -4.51 -8.26 5.05
C LYS A 43 -4.20 -9.63 5.62
N ILE A 44 -3.74 -9.67 6.87
CA ILE A 44 -3.51 -10.92 7.60
C ILE A 44 -4.87 -11.50 7.98
N THR A 45 -5.16 -12.71 7.51
CA THR A 45 -6.46 -13.34 7.71
C THR A 45 -6.81 -13.55 9.17
N ALA A 46 -5.85 -13.99 9.97
CA ALA A 46 -6.10 -14.35 11.38
C ALA A 46 -6.40 -13.15 12.26
N SER A 47 -5.69 -12.02 12.06
CA SER A 47 -5.80 -10.83 12.92
C SER A 47 -6.57 -9.69 12.30
N SER A 48 -6.80 -9.72 10.99
CA SER A 48 -7.39 -8.63 10.20
C SER A 48 -6.52 -7.37 10.18
N LYS A 49 -5.26 -7.46 10.62
CA LYS A 49 -4.31 -6.35 10.53
C LYS A 49 -3.66 -6.34 9.15
N TYR A 50 -3.20 -5.19 8.73
CA TYR A 50 -2.54 -5.02 7.44
C TYR A 50 -1.04 -4.88 7.65
N ARG A 51 -0.28 -5.37 6.69
CA ARG A 51 1.18 -5.22 6.65
C ARG A 51 1.63 -5.06 5.19
N LEU A 52 2.89 -4.68 4.98
CA LEU A 52 3.45 -4.70 3.64
C LEU A 52 3.27 -6.09 3.05
N SER A 53 2.69 -6.17 1.83
CA SER A 53 2.39 -7.43 1.18
C SER A 53 3.67 -8.14 0.74
N PRO A 54 4.03 -9.28 1.34
CA PRO A 54 5.25 -9.99 0.96
C PRO A 54 5.10 -10.69 -0.39
N ALA A 55 6.22 -11.08 -0.99
CA ALA A 55 6.21 -11.79 -2.27
C ALA A 55 5.57 -13.17 -2.17
N ALA A 56 5.72 -13.82 -1.01
CA ALA A 56 5.18 -15.15 -0.76
C ALA A 56 4.57 -15.19 0.64
N GLN A 57 3.78 -16.23 0.90
CA GLN A 57 3.14 -16.43 2.19
C GLN A 57 4.16 -16.47 3.33
N VAL A 58 3.87 -15.73 4.39
CA VAL A 58 4.69 -15.70 5.62
C VAL A 58 3.92 -16.41 6.73
N VAL A 59 4.59 -17.33 7.43
CA VAL A 59 3.98 -18.05 8.55
C VAL A 59 3.57 -17.05 9.64
N GLY A 60 2.31 -17.12 10.05
CA GLY A 60 1.73 -16.19 11.01
C GLY A 60 1.05 -14.99 10.37
N ASP A 61 1.37 -14.67 9.14
CA ASP A 61 0.81 -13.53 8.40
C ASP A 61 0.11 -13.98 7.12
N GLU A 62 -0.43 -15.18 7.09
CA GLU A 62 -1.11 -15.74 5.94
C GLU A 62 -2.26 -14.84 5.47
N GLY A 63 -2.37 -14.65 4.17
CA GLY A 63 -3.33 -13.76 3.54
C GLY A 63 -2.71 -12.45 3.10
N ALA A 64 -1.65 -11.99 3.75
CA ALA A 64 -0.99 -10.72 3.43
C ALA A 64 -0.22 -10.77 2.11
N GLU A 65 0.08 -11.95 1.58
CA GLU A 65 0.76 -12.11 0.30
C GLU A 65 -0.09 -11.62 -0.88
N ALA A 66 -1.38 -11.43 -0.69
CA ALA A 66 -2.24 -10.80 -1.69
C ALA A 66 -2.32 -9.29 -1.44
N ALA A 67 -1.86 -8.49 -2.37
CA ALA A 67 -1.93 -7.03 -2.27
C ALA A 67 -3.36 -6.57 -2.55
N ILE A 68 -3.97 -5.87 -1.59
CA ILE A 68 -5.38 -5.45 -1.68
C ILE A 68 -5.61 -3.98 -1.31
N ALA A 69 -4.58 -3.27 -0.89
CA ALA A 69 -4.73 -1.88 -0.46
C ALA A 69 -3.43 -1.10 -0.66
N VAL A 70 -3.56 0.22 -0.76
CA VAL A 70 -2.43 1.14 -0.85
C VAL A 70 -2.59 2.21 0.22
N LEU A 71 -1.56 2.40 1.04
CA LEU A 71 -1.57 3.38 2.12
C LEU A 71 -1.46 4.79 1.53
N ILE A 72 -2.36 5.68 1.93
CA ILE A 72 -2.40 7.05 1.39
C ILE A 72 -1.91 8.10 2.39
N GLU A 73 -1.41 7.67 3.54
CA GLU A 73 -0.82 8.55 4.55
C GLU A 73 0.24 7.76 5.31
N GLY A 74 1.46 8.28 5.40
CA GLY A 74 2.55 7.61 6.11
C GLY A 74 2.22 7.44 7.59
N VAL A 75 2.49 6.24 8.14
CA VAL A 75 2.20 5.90 9.54
C VAL A 75 3.38 5.14 10.13
N ASP A 76 3.92 5.61 11.24
CA ASP A 76 4.96 4.90 11.98
C ASP A 76 4.33 3.98 13.02
N ALA A 77 4.34 2.68 12.72
CA ALA A 77 3.83 1.64 13.62
C ALA A 77 4.97 0.84 14.30
N THR A 78 6.18 1.39 14.35
CA THR A 78 7.36 0.70 14.91
C THR A 78 7.15 0.29 16.36
N GLY A 79 6.50 1.14 17.14
CA GLY A 79 6.30 0.91 18.58
C GLY A 79 4.99 0.21 18.95
N GLY A 80 4.11 -0.02 17.99
CA GLY A 80 2.82 -0.64 18.25
C GLY A 80 1.90 -0.52 17.04
N ASP A 81 0.79 -1.26 17.06
CA ASP A 81 -0.23 -1.19 16.01
C ASP A 81 -0.77 0.24 15.91
N GLN A 82 -0.99 0.69 14.69
CA GLN A 82 -1.52 2.02 14.41
C GLN A 82 -2.65 1.96 13.38
N VAL A 83 -3.52 2.96 13.44
CA VAL A 83 -4.59 3.12 12.45
C VAL A 83 -4.02 3.82 11.22
N GLY A 84 -4.36 3.31 10.04
CA GLY A 84 -3.96 3.90 8.76
C GLY A 84 -5.15 4.09 7.84
N LEU A 85 -5.00 5.03 6.91
CA LEU A 85 -5.99 5.30 5.86
C LEU A 85 -5.49 4.75 4.54
N VAL A 86 -6.30 3.93 3.89
CA VAL A 86 -5.91 3.25 2.65
C VAL A 86 -6.97 3.44 1.56
N VAL A 87 -6.53 3.29 0.32
CA VAL A 87 -7.43 3.00 -0.80
C VAL A 87 -7.52 1.48 -0.88
N SER A 88 -8.71 0.93 -0.69
CA SER A 88 -8.92 -0.52 -0.62
C SER A 88 -9.78 -1.06 -1.75
N ARG A 89 -10.35 -0.19 -2.56
CA ARG A 89 -11.15 -0.60 -3.70
C ARG A 89 -11.17 0.48 -4.77
N GLY A 90 -11.41 0.08 -6.01
CA GLY A 90 -11.54 0.99 -7.14
C GLY A 90 -12.96 1.37 -7.47
N PRO A 91 -13.12 2.14 -8.53
CA PRO A 91 -12.05 2.54 -9.46
C PRO A 91 -11.12 3.61 -8.88
N ALA A 92 -9.82 3.33 -8.92
CA ALA A 92 -8.77 4.25 -8.50
C ALA A 92 -7.53 4.03 -9.37
N ILE A 93 -6.74 5.08 -9.58
CA ILE A 93 -5.49 5.02 -10.34
C ILE A 93 -4.37 5.53 -9.43
N VAL A 94 -3.32 4.75 -9.33
CA VAL A 94 -2.12 5.12 -8.55
C VAL A 94 -0.89 5.11 -9.44
N SER A 95 0.12 5.90 -9.06
CA SER A 95 1.39 5.94 -9.78
C SER A 95 2.24 4.75 -9.40
N LYS A 96 2.68 3.97 -10.39
CA LYS A 96 3.59 2.84 -10.15
C LYS A 96 4.86 3.27 -9.44
N ASP A 97 5.39 4.44 -9.78
CA ASP A 97 6.65 4.93 -9.24
C ASP A 97 6.55 5.35 -7.78
N ALA A 98 5.34 5.63 -7.29
CA ALA A 98 5.11 6.04 -5.91
C ALA A 98 4.77 4.86 -5.00
N LEU A 99 4.61 3.66 -5.52
CA LEU A 99 4.32 2.47 -4.72
C LEU A 99 5.57 1.99 -3.98
N VAL A 100 5.38 1.60 -2.72
CA VAL A 100 6.45 1.07 -1.87
C VAL A 100 6.10 -0.37 -1.50
N PHE A 101 7.01 -1.28 -1.80
CA PHE A 101 6.81 -2.72 -1.60
C PHE A 101 7.58 -3.23 -0.39
N ASP A 102 7.15 -4.38 0.12
CA ASP A 102 7.91 -5.12 1.12
C ASP A 102 9.30 -5.49 0.56
N ALA A 103 10.27 -5.64 1.44
CA ALA A 103 11.66 -5.95 1.05
C ALA A 103 11.76 -7.26 0.26
N THR A 104 10.81 -8.19 0.44
CA THR A 104 10.78 -9.46 -0.29
C THR A 104 10.32 -9.29 -1.74
N VAL A 105 9.71 -8.15 -2.09
CA VAL A 105 9.23 -7.83 -3.43
C VAL A 105 10.31 -6.99 -4.12
N ASP A 106 11.37 -7.63 -4.56
CA ASP A 106 12.54 -6.95 -5.12
C ASP A 106 12.77 -7.24 -6.61
N LEU A 107 12.15 -8.29 -7.16
CA LEU A 107 12.26 -8.63 -8.57
C LEU A 107 11.12 -7.99 -9.38
N ALA A 108 11.40 -7.68 -10.66
CA ALA A 108 10.40 -7.07 -11.54
C ALA A 108 9.14 -7.94 -11.67
N ALA A 109 9.29 -9.25 -11.74
CA ALA A 109 8.17 -10.19 -11.83
C ALA A 109 7.28 -10.14 -10.58
N GLU A 110 7.89 -9.98 -9.40
CA GLU A 110 7.16 -9.88 -8.14
C GLU A 110 6.37 -8.57 -8.05
N LYS A 111 6.97 -7.47 -8.50
CA LYS A 111 6.27 -6.17 -8.56
C LYS A 111 5.10 -6.21 -9.53
N THR A 112 5.28 -6.85 -10.69
CA THR A 112 4.22 -7.04 -11.67
C THR A 112 3.06 -7.84 -11.08
N ALA A 113 3.36 -8.88 -10.29
CA ALA A 113 2.34 -9.67 -9.60
C ALA A 113 1.53 -8.81 -8.62
N LYS A 114 2.20 -7.90 -7.88
CA LYS A 114 1.52 -6.98 -6.97
C LYS A 114 0.63 -5.99 -7.73
N HIS A 115 1.11 -5.48 -8.86
CA HIS A 115 0.30 -4.60 -9.71
C HIS A 115 -0.99 -5.31 -10.17
N ALA A 116 -0.87 -6.58 -10.56
CA ALA A 116 -2.03 -7.38 -10.99
C ALA A 116 -3.02 -7.62 -9.84
N GLN A 117 -2.50 -7.88 -8.64
CA GLN A 117 -3.32 -8.09 -7.45
C GLN A 117 -4.12 -6.82 -7.11
N LEU A 118 -3.49 -5.65 -7.18
CA LEU A 118 -4.16 -4.37 -6.94
C LEU A 118 -5.22 -4.11 -8.02
N ALA A 119 -4.90 -4.37 -9.28
CA ALA A 119 -5.85 -4.20 -10.38
C ALA A 119 -7.08 -5.07 -10.18
N ALA A 120 -6.94 -6.24 -9.59
CA ALA A 120 -8.05 -7.16 -9.33
C ALA A 120 -9.08 -6.56 -8.35
N VAL A 121 -8.67 -5.64 -7.48
CA VAL A 121 -9.58 -4.92 -6.57
C VAL A 121 -9.93 -3.52 -7.10
N GLY A 122 -9.59 -3.23 -8.35
CA GLY A 122 -9.93 -1.98 -9.01
C GLY A 122 -8.96 -0.84 -8.79
N ILE A 123 -7.83 -1.08 -8.14
CA ILE A 123 -6.75 -0.10 -7.95
C ILE A 123 -5.75 -0.32 -9.07
N VAL A 124 -5.71 0.58 -10.05
CA VAL A 124 -4.91 0.41 -11.26
C VAL A 124 -3.59 1.16 -11.16
N PRO A 125 -2.45 0.45 -11.01
CA PRO A 125 -1.14 1.11 -11.07
C PRO A 125 -0.81 1.48 -12.51
N ARG A 126 -0.41 2.74 -12.73
CA ARG A 126 -0.03 3.24 -14.05
C ARG A 126 1.28 4.00 -13.98
N GLN A 127 2.04 3.92 -15.06
CA GLN A 127 3.21 4.75 -15.24
C GLN A 127 2.72 6.19 -15.43
N THR A 128 3.16 7.09 -14.57
CA THR A 128 2.81 8.50 -14.64
C THR A 128 4.07 9.35 -14.80
N ALA A 129 3.93 10.45 -15.52
CA ALA A 129 5.05 11.37 -15.70
C ALA A 129 5.34 12.16 -14.44
#